data_3e1a9153bfc746777842bf14a4545f89
#
_entry.id   3e1a9153bfc746777842bf14a4545f89
#
_cell.length_a   1.000
_cell.length_b   1.000
_cell.length_c   1.000
_cell.angle_alpha   90.00
_cell.angle_beta   90.00
_cell.angle_gamma   90.00
#
_symmetry.space_group_name_H-M   'P 1'
#
loop_
_entity.id
_entity.type
_entity.pdbx_description
1 polymer ?
#
loop_
_entity_poly.entity_id
_entity_poly.type
_entity_poly.pdbx_seq_one_letter_code
_entity_poly.pdbx_strand_id
1 'polypeptide(L)'
;MAFMMTVGISLRKFSLVPIDFIAFFYTGLGASLLLAGILFLRQFFLTLTDNTKEVFHMDFQKLISSAFRYAIAGLACGVFYHEFTKFTAFTGKTTLAFTHLHFLVMGTLLFLILAAIALHTDLAEQARFQQFRKVYAVALPFMVVMFFVRGILQVLQTPLSTGANAAISGIAGISHILMTAALVLLFLALRRCTPKKA
;
A
#
# COMPACT_ATOMS: atom_id res chain seq x y z
N MET A 1 -7.34 -10.76 13.09
CA MET A 1 -6.38 -9.89 13.80
C MET A 1 -6.67 -9.80 15.30
N ALA A 2 -7.88 -9.46 15.75
CA ALA A 2 -8.23 -9.37 17.17
C ALA A 2 -7.93 -10.67 17.96
N PHE A 3 -8.24 -11.84 17.41
CA PHE A 3 -7.98 -13.13 18.03
C PHE A 3 -6.49 -13.40 18.32
N MET A 4 -5.59 -13.09 17.40
CA MET A 4 -4.15 -13.26 17.62
C MET A 4 -3.59 -12.27 18.64
N MET A 5 -4.12 -11.05 18.70
CA MET A 5 -3.71 -10.07 19.72
C MET A 5 -4.18 -10.48 21.12
N THR A 6 -5.43 -10.95 21.25
CA THR A 6 -5.95 -11.40 22.55
C THR A 6 -5.22 -12.65 23.05
N VAL A 7 -4.93 -13.62 22.17
CA VAL A 7 -4.16 -14.81 22.53
C VAL A 7 -2.72 -14.43 22.94
N GLY A 8 -2.05 -13.55 22.19
CA GLY A 8 -0.69 -13.10 22.51
C GLY A 8 -0.60 -12.32 23.84
N ILE A 9 -1.58 -11.45 24.11
CA ILE A 9 -1.68 -10.71 25.39
C ILE A 9 -1.95 -11.65 26.56
N SER A 10 -2.86 -12.62 26.38
CA SER A 10 -3.21 -13.59 27.42
C SER A 10 -2.03 -14.50 27.75
N LEU A 11 -1.32 -15.04 26.75
CA LEU A 11 -0.13 -15.87 26.94
C LEU A 11 0.99 -15.12 27.68
N ARG A 12 1.15 -13.81 27.41
CA ARG A 12 2.15 -12.97 28.07
C ARG A 12 1.75 -12.61 29.50
N LYS A 13 0.45 -12.34 29.74
CA LYS A 13 -0.06 -11.91 31.05
C LYS A 13 -0.09 -13.05 32.08
N PHE A 14 -0.27 -14.29 31.62
CA PHE A 14 -0.35 -15.47 32.48
C PHE A 14 0.95 -16.25 32.60
N SER A 15 2.06 -15.75 32.01
CA SER A 15 3.39 -16.41 32.01
C SER A 15 3.34 -17.92 31.64
N LEU A 16 2.34 -18.31 30.84
CA LEU A 16 2.09 -19.71 30.46
C LEU A 16 3.13 -20.24 29.45
N VAL A 17 3.91 -19.36 28.85
CA VAL A 17 4.88 -19.73 27.83
C VAL A 17 6.19 -18.96 28.09
N PRO A 18 7.36 -19.64 28.05
CA PRO A 18 8.67 -19.00 28.17
C PRO A 18 8.87 -17.88 27.13
N ILE A 19 9.52 -16.80 27.53
CA ILE A 19 9.82 -15.66 26.63
C ILE A 19 10.57 -16.12 25.39
N ASP A 20 11.47 -17.08 25.55
CA ASP A 20 12.27 -17.67 24.47
C ASP A 20 11.40 -18.37 23.41
N PHE A 21 10.32 -19.03 23.82
CA PHE A 21 9.36 -19.65 22.88
C PHE A 21 8.59 -18.60 22.08
N ILE A 22 8.19 -17.51 22.72
CA ILE A 22 7.52 -16.38 22.06
C ILE A 22 8.47 -15.74 21.06
N ALA A 23 9.72 -15.50 21.43
CA ALA A 23 10.74 -14.95 20.55
C ALA A 23 10.99 -15.89 19.36
N PHE A 24 11.12 -17.20 19.58
CA PHE A 24 11.30 -18.20 18.51
C PHE A 24 10.10 -18.24 17.56
N PHE A 25 8.87 -18.20 18.08
CA PHE A 25 7.65 -18.22 17.26
C PHE A 25 7.55 -16.97 16.37
N TYR A 26 7.80 -15.77 16.92
CA TYR A 26 7.77 -14.53 16.14
C TYR A 26 8.92 -14.45 15.13
N THR A 27 10.09 -14.97 15.48
CA THR A 27 11.23 -15.06 14.55
C THR A 27 10.94 -16.02 13.42
N GLY A 28 10.32 -17.18 13.69
CA GLY A 28 9.90 -18.14 12.69
C GLY A 28 8.80 -17.58 11.76
N LEU A 29 7.83 -16.85 12.31
CA LEU A 29 6.79 -16.18 11.53
C LEU A 29 7.40 -15.08 10.64
N GLY A 30 8.32 -14.27 11.17
CA GLY A 30 9.04 -13.26 10.41
C GLY A 30 9.88 -13.86 9.29
N ALA A 31 10.60 -14.95 9.56
CA ALA A 31 11.40 -15.66 8.56
C ALA A 31 10.52 -16.27 7.46
N SER A 32 9.36 -16.84 7.80
CA SER A 32 8.40 -17.38 6.83
C SER A 32 7.83 -16.31 5.92
N LEU A 33 7.47 -15.15 6.47
CA LEU A 33 6.98 -14.00 5.70
C LEU A 33 8.06 -13.43 4.80
N LEU A 34 9.31 -13.37 5.28
CA LEU A 34 10.45 -12.91 4.50
C LEU A 34 10.76 -13.87 3.34
N LEU A 35 10.73 -15.19 3.58
CA LEU A 35 10.90 -16.20 2.55
C LEU A 35 9.77 -16.13 1.52
N ALA A 36 8.52 -16.04 1.96
CA ALA A 36 7.38 -15.84 1.07
C ALA A 36 7.56 -14.57 0.22
N GLY A 37 7.97 -13.45 0.82
CA GLY A 37 8.26 -12.21 0.12
C GLY A 37 9.34 -12.37 -0.96
N ILE A 38 10.44 -13.06 -0.65
CA ILE A 38 11.53 -13.34 -1.61
C ILE A 38 11.04 -14.23 -2.76
N LEU A 39 10.27 -15.29 -2.47
CA LEU A 39 9.72 -16.18 -3.50
C LEU A 39 8.75 -15.44 -4.42
N PHE A 40 7.87 -14.58 -3.86
CA PHE A 40 6.99 -13.72 -4.63
C PHE A 40 7.76 -12.71 -5.47
N LEU A 41 8.81 -12.09 -4.91
CA LEU A 41 9.66 -11.16 -5.64
C LEU A 41 10.37 -11.85 -6.81
N ARG A 42 10.92 -13.04 -6.60
CA ARG A 42 11.51 -13.87 -7.65
C ARG A 42 10.50 -14.18 -8.75
N GLN A 43 9.30 -14.66 -8.39
CA GLN A 43 8.24 -14.94 -9.37
C GLN A 43 7.84 -13.69 -10.15
N PHE A 44 7.74 -12.55 -9.47
CA PHE A 44 7.46 -11.25 -10.10
C PHE A 44 8.51 -10.89 -11.16
N PHE A 45 9.81 -11.03 -10.84
CA PHE A 45 10.87 -10.76 -11.82
C PHE A 45 10.89 -11.76 -12.97
N LEU A 46 10.59 -13.04 -12.73
CA LEU A 46 10.46 -14.03 -13.79
C LEU A 46 9.31 -13.72 -14.75
N THR A 47 8.17 -13.24 -14.21
CA THR A 47 7.01 -12.84 -15.03
C THR A 47 7.28 -11.57 -15.84
N LEU A 48 8.16 -10.67 -15.35
CA LEU A 48 8.57 -9.48 -16.10
C LEU A 48 9.47 -9.80 -17.31
N THR A 49 10.18 -10.93 -17.28
CA THR A 49 11.08 -11.36 -18.35
C THR A 49 10.42 -12.24 -19.41
N ASP A 50 9.19 -12.72 -19.16
CA ASP A 50 8.44 -13.55 -20.12
C ASP A 50 7.67 -12.70 -21.15
N ASN A 51 8.41 -12.16 -22.11
CA ASN A 51 7.98 -11.11 -23.06
C ASN A 51 7.27 -11.65 -24.30
N THR A 52 6.66 -12.84 -24.31
CA THR A 52 6.25 -13.49 -25.55
C THR A 52 4.81 -13.95 -25.70
N LYS A 53 3.84 -13.42 -24.94
CA LYS A 53 2.42 -13.76 -25.22
C LYS A 53 1.49 -12.57 -25.05
N GLU A 54 1.05 -12.07 -26.21
CA GLU A 54 -0.15 -11.28 -26.53
C GLU A 54 -0.43 -10.00 -25.71
N VAL A 55 -0.64 -8.91 -26.44
CA VAL A 55 -0.97 -7.55 -25.96
C VAL A 55 -2.13 -7.53 -24.96
N PHE A 56 -3.07 -8.46 -25.06
CA PHE A 56 -4.23 -8.61 -24.19
C PHE A 56 -3.86 -9.07 -22.76
N HIS A 57 -2.96 -10.03 -22.62
CA HIS A 57 -2.45 -10.49 -21.33
C HIS A 57 -1.56 -9.44 -20.65
N MET A 58 -0.90 -8.61 -21.43
CA MET A 58 0.09 -7.65 -20.95
C MET A 58 -0.52 -6.54 -20.08
N ASP A 59 -1.71 -6.04 -20.40
CA ASP A 59 -2.33 -4.95 -19.63
C ASP A 59 -2.94 -5.44 -18.31
N PHE A 60 -3.56 -6.62 -18.32
CA PHE A 60 -4.01 -7.28 -17.09
C PHE A 60 -2.84 -7.56 -16.15
N GLN A 61 -1.75 -8.15 -16.65
CA GLN A 61 -0.55 -8.43 -15.86
C GLN A 61 0.09 -7.14 -15.29
N LYS A 62 0.09 -6.05 -16.04
CA LYS A 62 0.56 -4.74 -15.55
C LYS A 62 -0.27 -4.21 -14.38
N LEU A 63 -1.60 -4.42 -14.39
CA LEU A 63 -2.48 -4.01 -13.30
C LEU A 63 -2.26 -4.88 -12.06
N ILE A 64 -2.19 -6.20 -12.22
CA ILE A 64 -1.85 -7.14 -11.13
C ILE A 64 -0.48 -6.81 -10.52
N SER A 65 0.53 -6.56 -11.37
CA SER A 65 1.86 -6.17 -10.91
C SER A 65 1.85 -4.84 -10.14
N SER A 66 0.98 -3.91 -10.52
CA SER A 66 0.82 -2.66 -9.78
C SER A 66 0.15 -2.91 -8.43
N ALA A 67 -0.92 -3.71 -8.39
CA ALA A 67 -1.57 -4.12 -7.15
C ALA A 67 -0.59 -4.81 -6.19
N PHE A 68 0.24 -5.72 -6.70
CA PHE A 68 1.24 -6.42 -5.91
C PHE A 68 2.30 -5.48 -5.33
N ARG A 69 2.83 -4.53 -6.12
CA ARG A 69 3.79 -3.52 -5.63
C ARG A 69 3.20 -2.69 -4.49
N TYR A 70 1.95 -2.27 -4.61
CA TYR A 70 1.26 -1.53 -3.55
C TYR A 70 0.99 -2.41 -2.33
N ALA A 71 0.70 -3.71 -2.50
CA ALA A 71 0.55 -4.64 -1.40
C ALA A 71 1.83 -4.75 -0.57
N ILE A 72 2.98 -4.97 -1.22
CA ILE A 72 4.28 -5.05 -0.55
C ILE A 72 4.59 -3.73 0.17
N ALA A 73 4.40 -2.58 -0.51
CA ALA A 73 4.61 -1.27 0.10
C ALA A 73 3.69 -1.05 1.32
N GLY A 74 2.41 -1.42 1.21
CA GLY A 74 1.45 -1.31 2.30
C GLY A 74 1.82 -2.18 3.50
N LEU A 75 2.23 -3.43 3.28
CA LEU A 75 2.68 -4.32 4.34
C LEU A 75 3.94 -3.77 5.03
N ALA A 76 4.92 -3.29 4.26
CA ALA A 76 6.12 -2.66 4.79
C ALA A 76 5.80 -1.42 5.65
N CYS A 77 4.88 -0.56 5.19
CA CYS A 77 4.39 0.59 5.95
C CYS A 77 3.70 0.18 7.26
N GLY A 78 2.92 -0.91 7.23
CA GLY A 78 2.25 -1.43 8.42
C GLY A 78 3.23 -1.95 9.46
N VAL A 79 4.26 -2.69 9.04
CA VAL A 79 5.33 -3.16 9.92
C VAL A 79 6.10 -1.96 10.49
N PHE A 80 6.49 -1.00 9.65
CA PHE A 80 7.18 0.20 10.10
C PHE A 80 6.35 0.96 11.16
N TYR A 81 5.08 1.22 10.89
CA TYR A 81 4.20 1.91 11.84
C TYR A 81 4.15 1.20 13.19
N HIS A 82 3.95 -0.12 13.17
CA HIS A 82 3.85 -0.92 14.39
C HIS A 82 5.15 -0.90 15.20
N GLU A 83 6.28 -1.18 14.56
CA GLU A 83 7.57 -1.25 15.25
C GLU A 83 8.03 0.14 15.71
N PHE A 84 7.87 1.17 14.87
CA PHE A 84 8.29 2.53 15.21
C PHE A 84 7.52 3.09 16.43
N THR A 85 6.20 2.92 16.47
CA THR A 85 5.40 3.36 17.64
C THR A 85 5.69 2.55 18.89
N LYS A 86 6.02 1.27 18.74
CA LYS A 86 6.42 0.41 19.86
C LYS A 86 7.78 0.82 20.43
N PHE A 87 8.78 1.05 19.57
CA PHE A 87 10.13 1.47 20.02
C PHE A 87 10.12 2.84 20.70
N THR A 88 9.27 3.75 20.24
CA THR A 88 9.13 5.08 20.85
C THR A 88 8.15 5.12 22.03
N ALA A 89 7.57 3.98 22.41
CA ALA A 89 6.51 3.88 23.43
C ALA A 89 5.34 4.86 23.20
N PHE A 90 5.07 5.21 21.94
CA PHE A 90 4.05 6.17 21.56
C PHE A 90 2.65 5.53 21.59
N THR A 91 1.74 6.11 22.36
CA THR A 91 0.35 5.64 22.51
C THR A 91 -0.70 6.57 21.88
N GLY A 92 -0.26 7.69 21.30
CA GLY A 92 -1.12 8.71 20.70
C GLY A 92 -1.63 8.35 19.31
N LYS A 93 -2.36 9.29 18.70
CA LYS A 93 -2.80 9.18 17.30
C LYS A 93 -1.74 9.73 16.37
N THR A 94 -1.43 9.01 15.27
CA THR A 94 -0.47 9.44 14.26
C THR A 94 -0.97 9.12 12.85
N THR A 95 -0.59 9.96 11.90
CA THR A 95 -0.91 9.75 10.48
C THR A 95 -0.17 8.55 9.86
N LEU A 96 0.86 7.99 10.54
CA LEU A 96 1.48 6.73 10.13
C LEU A 96 0.48 5.58 10.02
N ALA A 97 -0.56 5.57 10.85
CA ALA A 97 -1.63 4.56 10.79
C ALA A 97 -2.36 4.54 9.43
N PHE A 98 -2.38 5.64 8.68
CA PHE A 98 -3.05 5.71 7.39
C PHE A 98 -2.17 5.24 6.22
N THR A 99 -0.85 5.13 6.39
CA THR A 99 0.09 4.82 5.30
C THR A 99 -0.19 3.46 4.67
N HIS A 100 -0.30 2.40 5.48
CA HIS A 100 -0.58 1.06 5.01
C HIS A 100 -2.00 0.93 4.45
N LEU A 101 -2.99 1.59 5.05
CA LEU A 101 -4.38 1.57 4.57
C LEU A 101 -4.49 2.18 3.17
N HIS A 102 -3.81 3.31 2.90
CA HIS A 102 -3.82 3.92 1.57
C HIS A 102 -3.20 3.01 0.52
N PHE A 103 -2.07 2.38 0.78
CA PHE A 103 -1.49 1.45 -0.16
C PHE A 103 -2.34 0.18 -0.35
N LEU A 104 -2.93 -0.37 0.70
CA LEU A 104 -3.74 -1.59 0.60
C LEU A 104 -5.09 -1.32 -0.08
N VAL A 105 -5.79 -0.26 0.30
CA VAL A 105 -7.12 0.03 -0.24
C VAL A 105 -7.02 0.75 -1.58
N MET A 106 -6.34 1.90 -1.62
CA MET A 106 -6.25 2.71 -2.84
C MET A 106 -5.21 2.16 -3.82
N GLY A 107 -4.18 1.47 -3.37
CA GLY A 107 -3.22 0.78 -4.23
C GLY A 107 -3.70 -0.61 -4.62
N THR A 108 -3.66 -1.56 -3.69
CA THR A 108 -3.89 -2.97 -4.00
C THR A 108 -5.32 -3.26 -4.43
N LEU A 109 -6.31 -2.93 -3.59
CA LEU A 109 -7.71 -3.28 -3.85
C LEU A 109 -8.22 -2.58 -5.11
N LEU A 110 -7.94 -1.29 -5.27
CA LEU A 110 -8.35 -0.55 -6.48
C LEU A 110 -7.79 -1.19 -7.76
N PHE A 111 -6.49 -1.51 -7.79
CA PHE A 111 -5.88 -2.09 -8.99
C PHE A 111 -6.35 -3.53 -9.26
N LEU A 112 -6.71 -4.31 -8.25
CA LEU A 112 -7.35 -5.62 -8.43
C LEU A 112 -8.75 -5.47 -9.05
N ILE A 113 -9.54 -4.50 -8.59
CA ILE A 113 -10.86 -4.20 -9.18
C ILE A 113 -10.70 -3.73 -10.63
N LEU A 114 -9.75 -2.84 -10.90
CA LEU A 114 -9.49 -2.36 -12.25
C LEU A 114 -9.00 -3.47 -13.19
N ALA A 115 -8.21 -4.43 -12.67
CA ALA A 115 -7.81 -5.61 -13.41
C ALA A 115 -9.02 -6.48 -13.78
N ALA A 116 -9.94 -6.71 -12.83
CA ALA A 116 -11.17 -7.46 -13.09
C ALA A 116 -12.06 -6.76 -14.12
N ILE A 117 -12.21 -5.43 -14.06
CA ILE A 117 -12.96 -4.66 -15.07
C ILE A 117 -12.28 -4.76 -16.45
N ALA A 118 -10.96 -4.65 -16.51
CA ALA A 118 -10.20 -4.70 -17.76
C ALA A 118 -10.27 -6.06 -18.46
N LEU A 119 -10.58 -7.15 -17.74
CA LEU A 119 -10.83 -8.47 -18.36
C LEU A 119 -12.07 -8.45 -19.28
N HIS A 120 -13.09 -7.70 -18.90
CA HIS A 120 -14.38 -7.71 -19.57
C HIS A 120 -14.65 -6.46 -20.43
N THR A 121 -13.75 -5.48 -20.40
CA THR A 121 -13.93 -4.18 -21.06
C THR A 121 -12.66 -3.71 -21.75
N ASP A 122 -12.77 -2.69 -22.59
CA ASP A 122 -11.67 -1.99 -23.26
C ASP A 122 -10.97 -0.95 -22.37
N LEU A 123 -11.17 -0.99 -21.03
CA LEU A 123 -10.65 0.01 -20.09
C LEU A 123 -9.14 0.24 -20.23
N ALA A 124 -8.37 -0.84 -20.36
CA ALA A 124 -6.91 -0.76 -20.44
C ALA A 124 -6.42 -0.04 -21.71
N GLU A 125 -7.22 -0.03 -22.78
CA GLU A 125 -6.91 0.59 -24.07
C GLU A 125 -7.25 2.08 -24.09
N GLN A 126 -8.06 2.56 -23.13
CA GLN A 126 -8.48 3.95 -23.03
C GLN A 126 -7.31 4.90 -22.74
N ALA A 127 -7.10 5.92 -23.56
CA ALA A 127 -6.03 6.91 -23.39
C ALA A 127 -6.12 7.61 -22.02
N ARG A 128 -7.34 7.90 -21.53
CA ARG A 128 -7.57 8.50 -20.20
C ARG A 128 -7.18 7.57 -19.06
N PHE A 129 -7.36 6.27 -19.23
CA PHE A 129 -6.90 5.28 -18.26
C PHE A 129 -5.38 5.22 -18.19
N GLN A 130 -4.68 5.33 -19.30
CA GLN A 130 -3.23 5.42 -19.33
C GLN A 130 -2.72 6.71 -18.65
N GLN A 131 -3.42 7.84 -18.85
CA GLN A 131 -3.12 9.09 -18.14
C GLN A 131 -3.36 8.95 -16.64
N PHE A 132 -4.50 8.36 -16.22
CA PHE A 132 -4.78 8.02 -14.84
C PHE A 132 -3.63 7.24 -14.22
N ARG A 133 -3.19 6.15 -14.83
CA ARG A 133 -2.10 5.31 -14.31
C ARG A 133 -0.81 6.09 -14.06
N LYS A 134 -0.44 6.98 -14.98
CA LYS A 134 0.76 7.82 -14.84
C LYS A 134 0.65 8.80 -13.66
N VAL A 135 -0.46 9.53 -13.59
CA VAL A 135 -0.69 10.50 -12.51
C VAL A 135 -0.82 9.78 -11.16
N TYR A 136 -1.54 8.67 -11.11
CA TYR A 136 -1.78 7.89 -9.91
C TYR A 136 -0.51 7.27 -9.33
N ALA A 137 0.40 6.81 -10.20
CA ALA A 137 1.70 6.26 -9.82
C ALA A 137 2.59 7.27 -9.07
N VAL A 138 2.35 8.56 -9.24
CA VAL A 138 3.01 9.64 -8.50
C VAL A 138 2.15 10.08 -7.30
N ALA A 139 0.85 10.27 -7.51
CA ALA A 139 -0.05 10.86 -6.52
C ALA A 139 -0.15 10.02 -5.24
N LEU A 140 -0.34 8.69 -5.36
CA LEU A 140 -0.52 7.81 -4.20
C LEU A 140 0.76 7.70 -3.36
N PRO A 141 1.96 7.40 -3.91
CA PRO A 141 3.19 7.41 -3.13
C PRO A 141 3.49 8.78 -2.51
N PHE A 142 3.25 9.87 -3.22
CA PHE A 142 3.46 11.21 -2.71
C PHE A 142 2.56 11.49 -1.49
N MET A 143 1.28 11.13 -1.56
CA MET A 143 0.36 11.24 -0.43
C MET A 143 0.84 10.44 0.79
N VAL A 144 1.28 9.20 0.56
CA VAL A 144 1.79 8.33 1.64
C VAL A 144 3.09 8.91 2.24
N VAL A 145 3.99 9.46 1.44
CA VAL A 145 5.19 10.14 1.94
C VAL A 145 4.81 11.32 2.85
N MET A 146 3.77 12.09 2.52
CA MET A 146 3.32 13.18 3.39
C MET A 146 2.72 12.67 4.71
N PHE A 147 2.04 11.50 4.71
CA PHE A 147 1.63 10.84 5.96
C PHE A 147 2.83 10.38 6.79
N PHE A 148 3.88 9.87 6.15
CA PHE A 148 5.12 9.52 6.85
C PHE A 148 5.75 10.73 7.49
N VAL A 149 5.97 11.80 6.74
CA VAL A 149 6.59 13.03 7.26
C VAL A 149 5.83 13.55 8.47
N ARG A 150 4.51 13.75 8.33
CA ARG A 150 3.69 14.24 9.44
C ARG A 150 3.63 13.24 10.59
N GLY A 151 3.49 11.97 10.30
CA GLY A 151 3.32 10.93 11.29
C GLY A 151 4.58 10.68 12.13
N ILE A 152 5.77 10.73 11.54
CA ILE A 152 7.03 10.64 12.27
C ILE A 152 7.18 11.85 13.21
N LEU A 153 6.89 13.06 12.74
CA LEU A 153 6.94 14.26 13.58
C LEU A 153 5.97 14.20 14.76
N GLN A 154 4.78 13.60 14.55
CA GLN A 154 3.80 13.37 15.61
C GLN A 154 4.30 12.37 16.65
N VAL A 155 4.88 11.25 16.22
CA VAL A 155 5.41 10.22 17.13
C VAL A 155 6.60 10.74 17.93
N LEU A 156 7.49 11.50 17.28
CA LEU A 156 8.65 12.11 17.94
C LEU A 156 8.29 13.37 18.74
N GLN A 157 7.03 13.80 18.73
CA GLN A 157 6.55 14.99 19.42
C GLN A 157 7.40 16.25 19.10
N THR A 158 7.91 16.33 17.86
CA THR A 158 8.80 17.39 17.44
C THR A 158 8.04 18.72 17.37
N PRO A 159 8.47 19.77 18.09
CA PRO A 159 7.82 21.08 18.02
C PRO A 159 8.08 21.71 16.63
N LEU A 160 7.00 22.03 15.94
CA LEU A 160 7.05 22.67 14.63
C LEU A 160 6.74 24.17 14.77
N SER A 161 7.52 25.00 14.08
CA SER A 161 7.15 26.40 13.91
C SER A 161 5.85 26.51 13.08
N THR A 162 5.11 27.61 13.23
CA THR A 162 3.88 27.86 12.47
C THR A 162 4.13 27.75 10.96
N GLY A 163 5.26 28.30 10.49
CA GLY A 163 5.65 28.25 9.08
C GLY A 163 5.93 26.82 8.59
N ALA A 164 6.68 26.01 9.36
CA ALA A 164 6.95 24.61 9.02
C ALA A 164 5.66 23.76 8.97
N ASN A 165 4.77 23.95 9.94
CA ASN A 165 3.48 23.25 9.95
C ASN A 165 2.61 23.64 8.75
N ALA A 166 2.56 24.91 8.38
CA ALA A 166 1.84 25.39 7.21
C ALA A 166 2.44 24.83 5.90
N ALA A 167 3.77 24.78 5.79
CA ALA A 167 4.45 24.21 4.62
C ALA A 167 4.12 22.72 4.44
N ILE A 168 4.23 21.91 5.49
CA ILE A 168 3.87 20.47 5.45
C ILE A 168 2.42 20.29 5.03
N SER A 169 1.49 21.10 5.58
CA SER A 169 0.08 21.03 5.24
C SER A 169 -0.18 21.43 3.78
N GLY A 170 0.49 22.48 3.29
CA GLY A 170 0.37 22.92 1.89
C GLY A 170 0.86 21.86 0.90
N ILE A 171 2.04 21.28 1.15
CA ILE A 171 2.58 20.20 0.31
C ILE A 171 1.68 18.97 0.34
N ALA A 172 1.16 18.60 1.52
CA ALA A 172 0.17 17.52 1.63
C ALA A 172 -1.11 17.83 0.82
N GLY A 173 -1.57 19.08 0.80
CA GLY A 173 -2.69 19.54 -0.04
C GLY A 173 -2.46 19.28 -1.53
N ILE A 174 -1.24 19.51 -2.04
CA ILE A 174 -0.88 19.22 -3.44
C ILE A 174 -1.06 17.73 -3.76
N SER A 175 -0.69 16.82 -2.85
CA SER A 175 -0.87 15.38 -3.06
C SER A 175 -2.34 15.00 -3.21
N HIS A 176 -3.25 15.64 -2.47
CA HIS A 176 -4.70 15.41 -2.57
C HIS A 176 -5.27 15.97 -3.89
N ILE A 177 -4.78 17.11 -4.36
CA ILE A 177 -5.16 17.67 -5.67
C ILE A 177 -4.75 16.71 -6.79
N LEU A 178 -3.53 16.18 -6.77
CA LEU A 178 -3.06 15.20 -7.74
C LEU A 178 -3.90 13.92 -7.70
N MET A 179 -4.24 13.45 -6.50
CA MET A 179 -5.10 12.28 -6.33
C MET A 179 -6.50 12.53 -6.89
N THR A 180 -7.08 13.70 -6.64
CA THR A 180 -8.37 14.09 -7.19
C THR A 180 -8.33 14.10 -8.72
N ALA A 181 -7.31 14.72 -9.32
CA ALA A 181 -7.13 14.73 -10.77
C ALA A 181 -7.01 13.30 -11.35
N ALA A 182 -6.26 12.42 -10.69
CA ALA A 182 -6.14 11.03 -11.09
C ALA A 182 -7.50 10.31 -11.06
N LEU A 183 -8.26 10.43 -9.97
CA LEU A 183 -9.59 9.80 -9.85
C LEU A 183 -10.58 10.33 -10.88
N VAL A 184 -10.56 11.64 -11.16
CA VAL A 184 -11.38 12.21 -12.26
C VAL A 184 -11.04 11.56 -13.60
N LEU A 185 -9.74 11.40 -13.92
CA LEU A 185 -9.32 10.70 -15.14
C LEU A 185 -9.82 9.26 -15.17
N LEU A 186 -9.77 8.55 -14.05
CA LEU A 186 -10.29 7.19 -13.93
C LEU A 186 -11.79 7.12 -14.24
N PHE A 187 -12.60 7.97 -13.59
CA PHE A 187 -14.05 7.98 -13.84
C PHE A 187 -14.40 8.40 -15.27
N LEU A 188 -13.64 9.32 -15.86
CA LEU A 188 -13.81 9.68 -17.28
C LEU A 188 -13.45 8.53 -18.23
N ALA A 189 -12.50 7.67 -17.86
CA ALA A 189 -12.21 6.45 -18.61
C ALA A 189 -13.34 5.42 -18.45
N LEU A 190 -13.75 5.13 -17.20
CA LEU A 190 -14.83 4.19 -16.92
C LEU A 190 -16.15 4.55 -17.63
N ARG A 191 -16.50 5.84 -17.72
CA ARG A 191 -17.71 6.29 -18.42
C ARG A 191 -17.67 6.03 -19.93
N ARG A 192 -16.51 5.83 -20.52
CA ARG A 192 -16.31 5.56 -21.95
C ARG A 192 -16.04 4.09 -22.26
N CYS A 193 -15.92 3.30 -21.21
CA CYS A 193 -15.59 1.89 -21.32
C CYS A 193 -16.72 1.11 -21.99
N THR A 194 -16.38 0.24 -22.93
CA THR A 194 -17.31 -0.64 -23.63
C THR A 194 -17.00 -2.10 -23.29
N PRO A 195 -18.04 -2.97 -23.19
CA PRO A 195 -17.82 -4.40 -23.01
C PRO A 195 -17.03 -4.98 -24.19
N LYS A 196 -16.09 -5.87 -23.92
CA LYS A 196 -15.43 -6.66 -24.98
C LYS A 196 -16.44 -7.65 -25.53
N LYS A 197 -16.53 -7.70 -26.86
CA LYS A 197 -17.30 -8.76 -27.51
C LYS A 197 -16.65 -10.11 -27.20
N ALA A 198 -17.45 -11.04 -26.72
CA ALA A 198 -17.05 -12.43 -26.51
C ALA A 198 -16.62 -13.09 -27.82
#